data_034162e12809cd52b5c1aa18db6f7fba
#
_entry.id   034162e12809cd52b5c1aa18db6f7fba
#
_cell.length_a   1.000
_cell.length_b   1.000
_cell.length_c   1.000
_cell.angle_alpha   90.00
_cell.angle_beta   90.00
_cell.angle_gamma   90.00
#
_symmetry.space_group_name_H-M   'P 1'
#
loop_
_entity.id
_entity.type
_entity.pdbx_description
1 polymer ?
#
loop_
_entity_poly.entity_id
_entity_poly.type
_entity_poly.pdbx_seq_one_letter_code
_entity_poly.pdbx_strand_id
1 'polypeptide(L)'
;PGIESVEHSRRQGNRLLVRFDEVGTLGIIAPTGVYVFTGADSRPEIHKAKKIILSGLSNLGIISDSEPSDEEIVDSFEIQNFVFTGTLERDLNLNALAIGLGLEHTEYEPEQFPGLVYRPLSGSCTLLIFASGKVVITGVTSEKIAREELTNLNEEIATLLD
;
A
#
# COMPACT_ATOMS: atom_id res chain seq x y z
N PRO A 1 -24.18 6.95 2.41
CA PRO A 1 -22.89 6.52 1.89
C PRO A 1 -23.12 5.41 0.88
N GLY A 2 -22.62 5.56 -0.32
CA GLY A 2 -22.98 4.74 -1.46
C GLY A 2 -21.79 4.31 -2.30
N ILE A 3 -22.10 3.51 -3.32
CA ILE A 3 -21.20 3.18 -4.40
C ILE A 3 -21.30 4.30 -5.43
N GLU A 4 -20.20 4.99 -5.69
CA GLU A 4 -20.11 6.06 -6.70
C GLU A 4 -20.20 5.46 -8.11
N SER A 5 -19.40 4.42 -8.37
CA SER A 5 -19.37 3.76 -9.66
C SER A 5 -18.92 2.31 -9.57
N VAL A 6 -19.37 1.51 -10.52
CA VAL A 6 -18.90 0.14 -10.74
C VAL A 6 -18.46 0.01 -12.19
N GLU A 7 -17.22 -0.38 -12.39
CA GLU A 7 -16.62 -0.60 -13.71
C GLU A 7 -16.26 -2.08 -13.88
N HIS A 8 -16.63 -2.67 -15.02
CA HIS A 8 -16.24 -4.02 -15.38
C HIS A 8 -14.97 -4.02 -16.21
N SER A 9 -13.84 -4.44 -15.64
CA SER A 9 -12.55 -4.52 -16.32
C SER A 9 -12.27 -5.92 -16.88
N ARG A 10 -12.41 -6.09 -18.19
CA ARG A 10 -12.03 -7.31 -18.89
C ARG A 10 -10.51 -7.47 -19.02
N ARG A 11 -9.79 -6.34 -19.14
CA ARG A 11 -8.32 -6.33 -19.31
C ARG A 11 -7.59 -6.84 -18.07
N GLN A 12 -8.17 -6.70 -16.88
CA GLN A 12 -7.60 -7.14 -15.61
C GLN A 12 -8.20 -8.45 -15.09
N GLY A 13 -8.57 -9.37 -15.99
CA GLY A 13 -9.05 -10.70 -15.59
C GLY A 13 -10.53 -10.72 -15.19
N ASN A 14 -11.38 -9.97 -15.87
CA ASN A 14 -12.84 -9.98 -15.66
C ASN A 14 -13.25 -9.58 -14.22
N ARG A 15 -12.69 -8.47 -13.71
CA ARG A 15 -12.92 -7.98 -12.34
C ARG A 15 -13.90 -6.81 -12.32
N LEU A 16 -14.61 -6.64 -11.21
CA LEU A 16 -15.36 -5.43 -10.92
C LEU A 16 -14.48 -4.46 -10.11
N LEU A 17 -14.44 -3.22 -10.55
CA LEU A 17 -13.80 -2.11 -9.85
C LEU A 17 -14.91 -1.26 -9.23
N VAL A 18 -14.89 -1.12 -7.91
CA VAL A 18 -15.93 -0.42 -7.14
C VAL A 18 -15.31 0.82 -6.52
N ARG A 19 -15.84 1.99 -6.86
CA ARG A 19 -15.50 3.27 -6.24
C ARG A 19 -16.61 3.69 -5.29
N PHE A 20 -16.24 4.37 -4.21
CA PHE A 20 -17.14 4.79 -3.16
C PHE A 20 -17.20 6.31 -3.05
N ASP A 21 -18.38 6.87 -2.74
CA ASP A 21 -18.59 8.32 -2.65
C ASP A 21 -17.79 9.03 -1.54
N GLU A 22 -17.46 8.30 -0.47
CA GLU A 22 -16.95 8.91 0.76
C GLU A 22 -15.61 8.36 1.23
N VAL A 23 -15.01 7.43 0.49
CA VAL A 23 -13.72 6.82 0.84
C VAL A 23 -12.80 6.76 -0.37
N GLY A 24 -11.53 7.07 -0.17
CA GLY A 24 -10.51 7.03 -1.23
C GLY A 24 -10.15 5.62 -1.70
N THR A 25 -10.71 4.62 -1.04
CA THR A 25 -10.48 3.19 -1.28
C THR A 25 -11.10 2.72 -2.60
N LEU A 26 -10.38 1.89 -3.36
CA LEU A 26 -10.90 1.16 -4.50
C LEU A 26 -11.12 -0.30 -4.11
N GLY A 27 -12.35 -0.79 -4.30
CA GLY A 27 -12.68 -2.21 -4.19
C GLY A 27 -12.47 -2.93 -5.52
N ILE A 28 -11.81 -4.08 -5.51
CA ILE A 28 -11.59 -4.94 -6.67
C ILE A 28 -12.19 -6.30 -6.35
N ILE A 29 -13.22 -6.71 -7.09
CA ILE A 29 -13.90 -7.99 -6.87
C ILE A 29 -13.61 -8.92 -8.03
N ALA A 30 -13.08 -10.11 -7.73
CA ALA A 30 -12.81 -11.15 -8.71
C ALA A 30 -14.05 -12.05 -8.92
N PRO A 31 -14.17 -12.74 -10.08
CA PRO A 31 -15.27 -13.68 -10.34
C PRO A 31 -15.34 -14.84 -9.32
N THR A 32 -14.24 -15.13 -8.64
CA THR A 32 -14.15 -16.16 -7.59
C THR A 32 -14.76 -15.73 -6.25
N GLY A 33 -15.22 -14.48 -6.13
CA GLY A 33 -15.70 -13.90 -4.87
C GLY A 33 -14.60 -13.31 -3.99
N VAL A 34 -13.33 -13.48 -4.35
CA VAL A 34 -12.21 -12.81 -3.67
C VAL A 34 -12.28 -11.32 -3.96
N TYR A 35 -12.12 -10.50 -2.95
CA TYR A 35 -12.08 -9.05 -3.08
C TYR A 35 -10.85 -8.47 -2.39
N VAL A 36 -10.33 -7.39 -2.98
CA VAL A 36 -9.18 -6.63 -2.49
C VAL A 36 -9.56 -5.17 -2.36
N PHE A 37 -9.17 -4.53 -1.28
CA PHE A 37 -9.24 -3.08 -1.13
C PHE A 37 -7.85 -2.48 -1.28
N THR A 38 -7.75 -1.40 -2.04
CA THR A 38 -6.49 -0.67 -2.26
C THR A 38 -6.72 0.83 -2.15
N GLY A 39 -5.69 1.58 -1.76
CA GLY A 39 -5.75 3.02 -1.56
C GLY A 39 -6.42 3.47 -0.26
N ALA A 40 -6.66 2.57 0.68
CA ALA A 40 -7.19 2.93 1.99
C ALA A 40 -6.10 3.54 2.88
N ASP A 41 -6.41 4.65 3.53
CA ASP A 41 -5.52 5.32 4.48
C ASP A 41 -5.62 4.73 5.90
N SER A 42 -6.68 3.96 6.17
CA SER A 42 -6.92 3.41 7.51
C SER A 42 -7.78 2.14 7.48
N ARG A 43 -7.67 1.32 8.54
CA ARG A 43 -8.55 0.15 8.74
C ARG A 43 -10.05 0.52 8.80
N PRO A 44 -10.49 1.57 9.53
CA PRO A 44 -11.89 1.99 9.53
C PRO A 44 -12.45 2.30 8.13
N GLU A 45 -11.62 2.86 7.24
CA GLU A 45 -12.02 3.12 5.85
C GLU A 45 -12.29 1.83 5.08
N ILE A 46 -11.44 0.81 5.25
CA ILE A 46 -11.64 -0.51 4.65
C ILE A 46 -12.94 -1.14 5.17
N HIS A 47 -13.21 -1.04 6.47
CA HIS A 47 -14.46 -1.56 7.07
C HIS A 47 -15.69 -0.87 6.48
N LYS A 48 -15.63 0.47 6.32
CA LYS A 48 -16.71 1.24 5.72
C LYS A 48 -16.97 0.79 4.28
N ALA A 49 -15.91 0.66 3.47
CA ALA A 49 -16.00 0.20 2.09
C ALA A 49 -16.60 -1.22 1.99
N LYS A 50 -16.15 -2.15 2.85
CA LYS A 50 -16.71 -3.51 2.90
C LYS A 50 -18.18 -3.51 3.26
N LYS A 51 -18.60 -2.76 4.29
CA LYS A 51 -19.99 -2.66 4.71
C LYS A 51 -20.90 -2.17 3.57
N ILE A 52 -20.44 -1.17 2.80
CA ILE A 52 -21.16 -0.65 1.64
C ILE A 52 -21.35 -1.75 0.58
N ILE A 53 -20.30 -2.54 0.26
CA ILE A 53 -20.41 -3.64 -0.71
C ILE A 53 -21.40 -4.71 -0.22
N LEU A 54 -21.26 -5.16 1.02
CA LEU A 54 -22.12 -6.22 1.58
C LEU A 54 -23.58 -5.78 1.62
N SER A 55 -23.86 -4.56 2.08
CA SER A 55 -25.23 -4.01 2.06
C SER A 55 -25.78 -3.91 0.64
N GLY A 56 -24.95 -3.52 -0.34
CA GLY A 56 -25.35 -3.50 -1.75
C GLY A 56 -25.69 -4.89 -2.28
N LEU A 57 -24.89 -5.90 -1.97
CA LEU A 57 -25.11 -7.29 -2.39
C LEU A 57 -26.35 -7.91 -1.72
N SER A 58 -26.58 -7.60 -0.43
CA SER A 58 -27.80 -8.02 0.30
C SER A 58 -29.05 -7.39 -0.30
N ASN A 59 -29.05 -6.08 -0.56
CA ASN A 59 -30.16 -5.39 -1.20
C ASN A 59 -30.52 -5.94 -2.59
N LEU A 60 -29.55 -6.49 -3.30
CA LEU A 60 -29.72 -7.16 -4.58
C LEU A 60 -30.16 -8.64 -4.43
N GLY A 61 -30.26 -9.17 -3.21
CA GLY A 61 -30.58 -10.56 -2.94
C GLY A 61 -29.50 -11.55 -3.38
N ILE A 62 -28.25 -11.09 -3.56
CA ILE A 62 -27.12 -11.93 -3.98
C ILE A 62 -26.55 -12.69 -2.79
N ILE A 63 -26.60 -12.10 -1.60
CA ILE A 63 -26.23 -12.73 -0.34
C ILE A 63 -27.44 -12.73 0.60
N SER A 64 -27.52 -13.72 1.50
CA SER A 64 -28.58 -13.77 2.52
C SER A 64 -28.38 -12.69 3.58
N ASP A 65 -29.51 -12.21 4.18
CA ASP A 65 -29.60 -11.06 5.09
C ASP A 65 -28.84 -11.16 6.43
N SER A 66 -28.02 -12.18 6.64
CA SER A 66 -27.09 -12.19 7.76
C SER A 66 -25.92 -11.24 7.46
N GLU A 67 -26.11 -9.96 7.78
CA GLU A 67 -24.96 -9.05 7.82
C GLU A 67 -23.96 -9.61 8.84
N PRO A 68 -22.69 -9.87 8.42
CA PRO A 68 -21.65 -10.26 9.36
C PRO A 68 -21.47 -9.14 10.39
N SER A 69 -21.29 -9.49 11.66
CA SER A 69 -20.98 -8.52 12.70
C SER A 69 -19.75 -7.73 12.35
N ASP A 70 -19.61 -6.51 12.87
CA ASP A 70 -18.41 -5.69 12.66
C ASP A 70 -17.12 -6.45 13.09
N GLU A 71 -17.18 -7.34 14.08
CA GLU A 71 -16.10 -8.22 14.53
C GLU A 71 -15.74 -9.29 13.47
N GLU A 72 -16.73 -9.99 12.89
CA GLU A 72 -16.48 -10.96 11.81
C GLU A 72 -15.91 -10.30 10.55
N ILE A 73 -16.25 -9.03 10.33
CA ILE A 73 -15.67 -8.23 9.23
C ILE A 73 -14.18 -7.95 9.49
N VAL A 74 -13.80 -7.62 10.73
CA VAL A 74 -12.41 -7.29 11.10
C VAL A 74 -11.49 -8.49 10.95
N ASP A 75 -11.90 -9.65 11.44
CA ASP A 75 -11.08 -10.87 11.47
C ASP A 75 -10.86 -11.51 10.09
N SER A 76 -11.62 -11.08 9.08
CA SER A 76 -11.55 -11.65 7.72
C SER A 76 -10.57 -10.95 6.78
N PHE A 77 -9.85 -9.92 7.25
CA PHE A 77 -8.87 -9.19 6.43
C PHE A 77 -7.44 -9.58 6.72
N GLU A 78 -6.72 -9.91 5.67
CA GLU A 78 -5.27 -10.01 5.67
C GLU A 78 -4.67 -8.80 4.93
N ILE A 79 -3.73 -8.10 5.58
CA ILE A 79 -2.98 -7.02 4.95
C ILE A 79 -1.92 -7.66 4.05
N GLN A 80 -2.11 -7.54 2.74
CA GLN A 80 -1.18 -8.06 1.74
C GLN A 80 -0.02 -7.10 1.47
N ASN A 81 -0.27 -5.80 1.60
CA ASN A 81 0.74 -4.77 1.40
C ASN A 81 0.42 -3.54 2.25
N PHE A 82 1.43 -3.04 2.93
CA PHE A 82 1.39 -1.81 3.69
C PHE A 82 2.36 -0.82 3.04
N VAL A 83 1.89 0.39 2.76
CA VAL A 83 2.72 1.48 2.23
C VAL A 83 2.87 2.53 3.33
N PHE A 84 4.09 2.75 3.74
CA PHE A 84 4.46 3.74 4.74
C PHE A 84 5.23 4.88 4.09
N THR A 85 4.98 6.11 4.51
CA THR A 85 5.73 7.29 4.09
C THR A 85 6.44 7.91 5.28
N GLY A 86 7.71 8.23 5.09
CA GLY A 86 8.52 8.90 6.10
C GLY A 86 9.39 9.99 5.49
N THR A 87 10.19 10.64 6.32
CA THR A 87 11.17 11.64 5.88
C THR A 87 12.46 11.51 6.69
N LEU A 88 13.58 11.75 6.02
CA LEU A 88 14.91 11.82 6.63
C LEU A 88 15.29 13.27 7.00
N GLU A 89 14.39 14.23 6.72
CA GLU A 89 14.53 15.66 7.05
C GLU A 89 15.83 16.32 6.51
N ARG A 90 16.33 15.81 5.39
CA ARG A 90 17.52 16.32 4.70
C ARG A 90 17.42 16.09 3.20
N ASP A 91 18.09 16.94 2.41
CA ASP A 91 18.28 16.71 0.98
C ASP A 91 19.39 15.67 0.75
N LEU A 92 19.20 14.83 -0.26
CA LEU A 92 20.07 13.70 -0.57
C LEU A 92 20.62 13.78 -2.00
N ASN A 93 21.91 13.46 -2.16
CA ASN A 93 22.48 13.15 -3.46
C ASN A 93 22.25 11.67 -3.76
N LEU A 94 21.25 11.36 -4.60
CA LEU A 94 20.86 9.97 -4.87
C LEU A 94 21.93 9.17 -5.61
N ASN A 95 22.80 9.79 -6.43
CA ASN A 95 23.93 9.10 -7.06
C ASN A 95 24.95 8.65 -6.01
N ALA A 96 25.34 9.54 -5.10
CA ALA A 96 26.26 9.21 -4.02
C ALA A 96 25.66 8.15 -3.08
N LEU A 97 24.37 8.27 -2.79
CA LEU A 97 23.65 7.34 -1.94
C LEU A 97 23.58 5.93 -2.56
N ALA A 98 23.34 5.83 -3.87
CA ALA A 98 23.31 4.54 -4.58
C ALA A 98 24.65 3.81 -4.47
N ILE A 99 25.77 4.56 -4.58
CA ILE A 99 27.11 3.99 -4.41
C ILE A 99 27.35 3.54 -2.97
N GLY A 100 26.97 4.39 -2.01
CA GLY A 100 27.19 4.12 -0.59
C GLY A 100 26.37 2.94 -0.05
N LEU A 101 25.11 2.79 -0.47
CA LEU A 101 24.22 1.66 -0.09
C LEU A 101 24.53 0.36 -0.85
N GLY A 102 25.39 0.41 -1.87
CA GLY A 102 25.75 -0.73 -2.72
C GLY A 102 24.91 -0.84 -3.98
N LEU A 103 25.57 -0.85 -5.12
CA LEU A 103 24.91 -0.90 -6.44
C LEU A 103 24.12 -2.18 -6.66
N GLU A 104 24.46 -3.27 -5.98
CA GLU A 104 23.74 -4.54 -6.02
C GLU A 104 22.39 -4.51 -5.28
N HIS A 105 22.19 -3.50 -4.40
CA HIS A 105 20.98 -3.31 -3.60
C HIS A 105 20.14 -2.12 -4.05
N THR A 106 20.64 -1.37 -5.05
CA THR A 106 20.04 -0.11 -5.49
C THR A 106 19.78 -0.11 -6.99
N GLU A 107 18.68 0.56 -7.40
CA GLU A 107 18.37 0.92 -8.78
C GLU A 107 18.11 2.43 -8.83
N TYR A 108 18.88 3.15 -9.66
CA TYR A 108 18.68 4.59 -9.83
C TYR A 108 18.76 4.96 -11.31
N GLU A 109 17.61 5.15 -11.93
CA GLU A 109 17.43 5.54 -13.33
C GLU A 109 16.54 6.79 -13.40
N PRO A 110 17.11 7.99 -13.18
CA PRO A 110 16.33 9.23 -13.05
C PRO A 110 15.48 9.58 -14.28
N GLU A 111 15.83 9.07 -15.46
CA GLU A 111 15.06 9.25 -16.69
C GLU A 111 13.76 8.45 -16.70
N GLN A 112 13.68 7.37 -15.92
CA GLN A 112 12.50 6.51 -15.81
C GLN A 112 11.72 6.78 -14.51
N PHE A 113 12.43 6.96 -13.40
CA PHE A 113 11.84 7.17 -12.09
C PHE A 113 12.72 8.11 -11.24
N PRO A 114 12.15 9.19 -10.66
CA PRO A 114 12.91 10.23 -9.96
C PRO A 114 13.47 9.82 -8.59
N GLY A 115 13.15 8.63 -8.10
CA GLY A 115 13.61 8.10 -6.82
C GLY A 115 14.63 6.99 -6.97
N LEU A 116 15.43 6.81 -5.92
CA LEU A 116 16.32 5.66 -5.76
C LEU A 116 15.50 4.50 -5.19
N VAL A 117 15.50 3.35 -5.84
CA VAL A 117 14.94 2.10 -5.31
C VAL A 117 16.04 1.40 -4.52
N TYR A 118 15.81 1.14 -3.23
CA TYR A 118 16.72 0.42 -2.36
C TYR A 118 16.07 -0.82 -1.78
N ARG A 119 16.77 -1.94 -1.86
CA ARG A 119 16.35 -3.23 -1.27
C ARG A 119 17.37 -3.64 -0.22
N PRO A 120 17.08 -3.44 1.09
CA PRO A 120 17.99 -3.81 2.17
C PRO A 120 18.33 -5.29 2.15
N LEU A 121 19.49 -5.64 2.69
CA LEU A 121 19.92 -7.04 2.86
C LEU A 121 18.96 -7.87 3.70
N SER A 122 18.17 -7.24 4.59
CA SER A 122 17.10 -7.89 5.34
C SER A 122 16.06 -8.56 4.43
N GLY A 123 15.92 -8.08 3.17
CA GLY A 123 14.97 -8.59 2.19
C GLY A 123 13.50 -8.36 2.55
N SER A 124 13.24 -7.61 3.63
CA SER A 124 11.89 -7.47 4.21
C SER A 124 11.01 -6.45 3.48
N CYS A 125 11.62 -5.51 2.72
CA CYS A 125 10.90 -4.39 2.10
C CYS A 125 11.63 -3.81 0.89
N THR A 126 10.97 -2.85 0.25
CA THR A 126 11.58 -1.97 -0.75
C THR A 126 11.39 -0.52 -0.31
N LEU A 127 12.45 0.27 -0.33
CA LEU A 127 12.42 1.69 -0.02
C LEU A 127 12.60 2.49 -1.30
N LEU A 128 11.71 3.46 -1.53
CA LEU A 128 11.82 4.45 -2.59
C LEU A 128 12.27 5.76 -1.94
N ILE A 129 13.50 6.17 -2.24
CA ILE A 129 14.16 7.32 -1.59
C ILE A 129 14.22 8.46 -2.59
N PHE A 130 13.75 9.63 -2.19
CA PHE A 130 13.72 10.83 -3.03
C PHE A 130 14.77 11.85 -2.59
N ALA A 131 15.24 12.66 -3.53
CA ALA A 131 16.25 13.70 -3.28
C ALA A 131 15.83 14.68 -2.14
N SER A 132 14.53 14.90 -1.94
CA SER A 132 13.99 15.71 -0.84
C SER A 132 14.05 15.05 0.54
N GLY A 133 14.64 13.86 0.67
CA GLY A 133 14.64 13.07 1.90
C GLY A 133 13.33 12.32 2.19
N LYS A 134 12.30 12.44 1.34
CA LYS A 134 11.10 11.61 1.47
C LYS A 134 11.42 10.16 1.15
N VAL A 135 10.81 9.25 1.92
CA VAL A 135 10.95 7.80 1.75
C VAL A 135 9.58 7.16 1.71
N VAL A 136 9.36 6.29 0.73
CA VAL A 136 8.18 5.40 0.67
C VAL A 136 8.67 3.98 0.90
N ILE A 137 8.08 3.28 1.87
CA ILE A 137 8.41 1.91 2.24
C ILE A 137 7.24 1.01 1.85
N THR A 138 7.51 -0.02 1.08
CA THR A 138 6.51 -0.98 0.61
C THR A 138 6.99 -2.42 0.80
N GLY A 139 6.07 -3.39 0.77
CA GLY A 139 6.37 -4.80 1.00
C GLY A 139 6.35 -5.19 2.49
N VAL A 140 6.08 -4.26 3.39
CA VAL A 140 5.95 -4.53 4.83
C VAL A 140 4.51 -4.86 5.21
N THR A 141 4.34 -5.59 6.30
CA THR A 141 3.02 -6.01 6.81
C THR A 141 2.59 -5.26 8.08
N SER A 142 3.46 -4.41 8.64
CA SER A 142 3.16 -3.62 9.82
C SER A 142 3.91 -2.29 9.85
N GLU A 143 3.31 -1.30 10.53
CA GLU A 143 3.94 0.00 10.78
C GLU A 143 5.23 -0.12 11.60
N LYS A 144 5.29 -1.08 12.52
CA LYS A 144 6.48 -1.31 13.35
C LYS A 144 7.70 -1.64 12.48
N ILE A 145 7.55 -2.60 11.55
CA ILE A 145 8.62 -2.99 10.62
C ILE A 145 9.01 -1.79 9.75
N ALA A 146 8.04 -1.03 9.23
CA ALA A 146 8.34 0.15 8.42
C ALA A 146 9.16 1.20 9.19
N ARG A 147 8.86 1.44 10.46
CA ARG A 147 9.62 2.36 11.32
C ARG A 147 11.03 1.87 11.60
N GLU A 148 11.19 0.57 11.85
CA GLU A 148 12.50 -0.06 12.04
C GLU A 148 13.36 0.10 10.79
N GLU A 149 12.82 -0.17 9.60
CA GLU A 149 13.55 -0.03 8.34
C GLU A 149 13.90 1.44 8.02
N LEU A 150 13.04 2.40 8.35
CA LEU A 150 13.37 3.83 8.21
C LEU A 150 14.49 4.25 9.16
N THR A 151 14.52 3.72 10.38
CA THR A 151 15.57 3.97 11.37
C THR A 151 16.90 3.40 10.88
N ASN A 152 16.91 2.15 10.42
CA ASN A 152 18.09 1.48 9.88
C ASN A 152 18.67 2.27 8.70
N LEU A 153 17.80 2.69 7.75
CA LEU A 153 18.23 3.51 6.62
C LEU A 153 18.88 4.83 7.08
N ASN A 154 18.30 5.50 8.07
CA ASN A 154 18.84 6.76 8.59
C ASN A 154 20.22 6.57 9.24
N GLU A 155 20.44 5.46 9.95
CA GLU A 155 21.73 5.09 10.53
C GLU A 155 22.78 4.76 9.46
N GLU A 156 22.41 3.99 8.44
CA GLU A 156 23.28 3.70 7.30
C GLU A 156 23.72 4.99 6.59
N ILE A 157 22.78 5.88 6.29
CA ILE A 157 23.08 7.16 5.64
C ILE A 157 23.97 8.04 6.52
N ALA A 158 23.74 8.07 7.84
CA ALA A 158 24.61 8.83 8.75
C ALA A 158 26.05 8.32 8.71
N THR A 159 26.24 7.00 8.66
CA THR A 159 27.58 6.37 8.54
C THR A 159 28.27 6.66 7.22
N LEU A 160 27.49 6.87 6.14
CA LEU A 160 28.04 7.18 4.80
C LEU A 160 28.44 8.65 4.65
N LEU A 161 27.93 9.55 5.49
CA LEU A 161 28.17 10.99 5.41
C LEU A 161 29.25 11.48 6.39
N ASP A 162 29.69 10.62 7.33
CA ASP A 162 30.82 10.85 8.22
C ASP A 162 32.17 10.42 7.56
#